data_2d1ef38d48626f43679345c6dcadf08b
#
_entry.id   2d1ef38d48626f43679345c6dcadf08b
#
_cell.length_a   1.000
_cell.length_b   1.000
_cell.length_c   1.000
_cell.angle_alpha   90.00
_cell.angle_beta   90.00
_cell.angle_gamma   90.00
#
_symmetry.space_group_name_H-M   'P 1'
#
loop_
_entity.id
_entity.type
_entity.pdbx_description
1 polymer ?
#
loop_
_entity_poly.entity_id
_entity_poly.type
_entity_poly.pdbx_seq_one_letter_code
_entity_poly.pdbx_strand_id
1 'polypeptide(L)'
;LLGKPMALATTLDWRRAGMAHLPGDRFQIGGAPHMSLVDNVMAGSHRDKQFTRGPFLRVGAMVARTNELIKTFNVRCLGPREPLNSLSGGNAQKLVAAREFSSNPKFLIVNQPTRGIDVAAAAMIHGELLRLSQNGAAILLVTSDLDELLQLSDRVAVIFDGRIAIVLENDGLTPERLGPFML
;
A
#
# COMPACT_ATOMS: atom_id res chain seq x y z
N LEU A 1 16.28 2.89 8.39
CA LEU A 1 15.33 1.80 8.55
C LEU A 1 15.98 0.67 9.33
N LEU A 2 15.32 0.15 10.37
CA LEU A 2 15.87 -0.91 11.25
C LEU A 2 17.28 -0.57 11.79
N GLY A 3 17.49 0.66 12.24
CA GLY A 3 18.77 1.15 12.75
C GLY A 3 19.85 1.46 11.71
N LYS A 4 19.55 1.29 10.40
CA LYS A 4 20.48 1.63 9.32
C LYS A 4 20.13 2.97 8.68
N PRO A 5 21.10 3.87 8.44
CA PRO A 5 20.88 5.09 7.67
C PRO A 5 20.57 4.72 6.22
N MET A 6 19.52 5.35 5.64
CA MET A 6 19.05 5.06 4.28
C MET A 6 19.07 6.30 3.38
N ALA A 7 19.73 7.37 3.78
CA ALA A 7 19.68 8.66 3.09
C ALA A 7 20.19 8.61 1.62
N LEU A 8 21.15 7.72 1.33
CA LEU A 8 21.71 7.52 -0.02
C LEU A 8 21.26 6.21 -0.68
N ALA A 9 20.27 5.53 -0.08
CA ALA A 9 19.79 4.25 -0.59
C ALA A 9 18.91 4.44 -1.84
N THR A 10 19.06 3.52 -2.78
CA THR A 10 18.19 3.45 -3.97
C THR A 10 16.81 2.89 -3.60
N THR A 11 15.82 3.04 -4.48
CA THR A 11 14.50 2.41 -4.30
C THR A 11 14.60 0.89 -4.10
N LEU A 12 15.55 0.25 -4.79
CA LEU A 12 15.79 -1.19 -4.63
C LEU A 12 16.32 -1.53 -3.23
N ASP A 13 17.20 -0.70 -2.67
CA ASP A 13 17.73 -0.91 -1.33
C ASP A 13 16.64 -0.75 -0.27
N TRP A 14 15.76 0.23 -0.42
CA TRP A 14 14.58 0.41 0.42
C TRP A 14 13.67 -0.82 0.36
N ARG A 15 13.37 -1.31 -0.85
CA ARG A 15 12.55 -2.52 -1.05
C ARG A 15 13.20 -3.75 -0.40
N ARG A 16 14.51 -3.95 -0.59
CA ARG A 16 15.27 -5.06 0.03
C ARG A 16 15.35 -4.97 1.54
N ALA A 17 15.30 -3.77 2.10
CA ALA A 17 15.23 -3.56 3.54
C ALA A 17 13.84 -3.85 4.13
N GLY A 18 12.84 -4.17 3.28
CA GLY A 18 11.48 -4.50 3.70
C GLY A 18 10.54 -3.31 3.70
N MET A 19 10.81 -2.25 2.90
CA MET A 19 9.86 -1.17 2.71
C MET A 19 8.87 -1.49 1.59
N ALA A 20 7.59 -1.18 1.82
CA ALA A 20 6.56 -1.13 0.81
C ALA A 20 5.89 0.26 0.78
N HIS A 21 5.21 0.56 -0.32
CA HIS A 21 4.54 1.85 -0.51
C HIS A 21 3.22 1.66 -1.25
N LEU A 22 2.13 2.05 -0.61
CA LEU A 22 0.81 2.16 -1.22
C LEU A 22 0.55 3.63 -1.55
N PRO A 23 0.68 4.06 -2.82
CA PRO A 23 0.46 5.43 -3.23
C PRO A 23 -1.03 5.78 -3.33
N GLY A 24 -1.36 7.06 -3.20
CA GLY A 24 -2.74 7.55 -3.34
C GLY A 24 -3.26 7.53 -4.78
N ASP A 25 -2.37 7.64 -5.77
CA ASP A 25 -2.72 7.48 -7.18
C ASP A 25 -2.36 6.08 -7.67
N ARG A 26 -3.37 5.23 -7.75
CA ARG A 26 -3.27 3.83 -8.17
C ARG A 26 -2.93 3.63 -9.64
N PHE A 27 -3.23 4.61 -10.49
CA PHE A 27 -3.03 4.48 -11.93
C PHE A 27 -1.74 5.14 -12.42
N GLN A 28 -1.37 6.31 -11.88
CA GLN A 28 -0.16 7.03 -12.34
C GLN A 28 1.09 6.62 -11.56
N ILE A 29 0.94 6.33 -10.26
CA ILE A 29 2.07 5.99 -9.38
C ILE A 29 2.02 4.53 -8.95
N GLY A 30 0.83 4.03 -8.64
CA GLY A 30 0.64 2.68 -8.09
C GLY A 30 0.79 1.57 -9.11
N GLY A 31 0.48 1.80 -10.36
CA GLY A 31 0.48 0.77 -11.40
C GLY A 31 0.77 1.30 -12.79
N ALA A 32 0.84 0.37 -13.74
CA ALA A 32 0.94 0.63 -15.16
C ALA A 32 -0.43 0.35 -15.82
N PRO A 33 -1.23 1.38 -16.15
CA PRO A 33 -2.64 1.22 -16.52
C PRO A 33 -2.88 0.28 -17.71
N HIS A 34 -2.00 0.32 -18.70
CA HIS A 34 -2.11 -0.46 -19.94
C HIS A 34 -1.44 -1.84 -19.88
N MET A 35 -0.75 -2.15 -18.78
CA MET A 35 -0.12 -3.45 -18.56
C MET A 35 -1.11 -4.42 -17.89
N SER A 36 -0.91 -5.72 -18.08
CA SER A 36 -1.76 -6.76 -17.47
C SER A 36 -1.73 -6.70 -15.94
N LEU A 37 -2.72 -7.30 -15.29
CA LEU A 37 -2.71 -7.45 -13.83
C LEU A 37 -1.51 -8.28 -13.38
N VAL A 38 -1.07 -9.27 -14.18
CA VAL A 38 0.16 -10.03 -13.91
C VAL A 38 1.37 -9.12 -13.85
N ASP A 39 1.56 -8.27 -14.84
CA ASP A 39 2.71 -7.36 -14.89
C ASP A 39 2.69 -6.38 -13.72
N ASN A 40 1.51 -5.86 -13.39
CA ASN A 40 1.32 -4.95 -12.27
C ASN A 40 1.62 -5.63 -10.92
N VAL A 41 1.19 -6.87 -10.70
CA VAL A 41 1.49 -7.63 -9.48
C VAL A 41 2.97 -7.98 -9.39
N MET A 42 3.61 -8.28 -10.52
CA MET A 42 5.04 -8.63 -10.55
C MET A 42 5.98 -7.43 -10.49
N ALA A 43 5.47 -6.20 -10.56
CA ALA A 43 6.30 -5.01 -10.45
C ALA A 43 7.09 -5.01 -9.12
N GLY A 44 8.40 -4.99 -9.24
CA GLY A 44 9.34 -5.05 -8.11
C GLY A 44 9.77 -6.45 -7.68
N SER A 45 9.00 -7.51 -7.96
CA SER A 45 9.29 -8.89 -7.54
C SER A 45 9.66 -9.85 -8.69
N HIS A 46 9.63 -9.38 -9.93
CA HIS A 46 9.90 -10.21 -11.13
C HIS A 46 11.27 -10.90 -11.13
N ARG A 47 12.23 -10.42 -10.31
CA ARG A 47 13.58 -11.03 -10.17
C ARG A 47 13.66 -12.07 -9.04
N ASP A 48 12.61 -12.29 -8.30
CA ASP A 48 12.61 -13.27 -7.23
C ASP A 48 12.78 -14.69 -7.79
N LYS A 49 13.51 -15.52 -7.08
CA LYS A 49 13.83 -16.91 -7.50
C LYS A 49 12.59 -17.76 -7.80
N GLN A 50 11.47 -17.47 -7.16
CA GLN A 50 10.20 -18.16 -7.43
C GLN A 50 9.64 -17.82 -8.81
N PHE A 51 9.94 -16.66 -9.37
CA PHE A 51 9.46 -16.18 -10.67
C PHE A 51 10.50 -16.24 -11.79
N THR A 52 11.72 -16.73 -11.47
CA THR A 52 12.80 -16.83 -12.46
C THR A 52 13.42 -18.23 -12.48
N ARG A 53 13.91 -18.62 -13.66
CA ARG A 53 14.78 -19.81 -13.86
C ARG A 53 15.94 -19.41 -14.78
N GLY A 54 17.08 -19.07 -14.18
CA GLY A 54 18.17 -18.44 -14.91
C GLY A 54 17.71 -17.09 -15.51
N PRO A 55 17.91 -16.84 -16.81
CA PRO A 55 17.48 -15.61 -17.46
C PRO A 55 15.98 -15.58 -17.83
N PHE A 56 15.24 -16.67 -17.63
CA PHE A 56 13.85 -16.81 -18.08
C PHE A 56 12.86 -16.59 -16.97
N LEU A 57 11.74 -15.91 -17.29
CA LEU A 57 10.61 -15.72 -16.37
C LEU A 57 9.72 -16.98 -16.35
N ARG A 58 9.26 -17.34 -15.17
CA ARG A 58 8.30 -18.43 -14.94
C ARG A 58 6.87 -17.87 -15.00
N VAL A 59 6.39 -17.59 -16.21
CA VAL A 59 5.09 -16.95 -16.45
C VAL A 59 3.94 -17.68 -15.76
N GLY A 60 3.96 -19.02 -15.75
CA GLY A 60 2.96 -19.81 -15.05
C GLY A 60 2.91 -19.54 -13.54
N ALA A 61 4.08 -19.38 -12.89
CA ALA A 61 4.15 -19.03 -11.47
C ALA A 61 3.67 -17.59 -11.21
N MET A 62 3.98 -16.66 -12.11
CA MET A 62 3.50 -15.27 -12.02
C MET A 62 1.98 -15.19 -12.12
N VAL A 63 1.38 -15.90 -13.08
CA VAL A 63 -0.08 -16.00 -13.24
C VAL A 63 -0.74 -16.65 -12.03
N ALA A 64 -0.17 -17.74 -11.51
CA ALA A 64 -0.69 -18.41 -10.32
C ALA A 64 -0.70 -17.49 -9.11
N ARG A 65 0.40 -16.76 -8.87
CA ARG A 65 0.50 -15.77 -7.78
C ARG A 65 -0.52 -14.64 -7.95
N THR A 66 -0.70 -14.13 -9.16
CA THR A 66 -1.68 -13.08 -9.44
C THR A 66 -3.10 -13.56 -9.15
N ASN A 67 -3.47 -14.78 -9.56
CA ASN A 67 -4.78 -15.37 -9.26
C ASN A 67 -5.00 -15.55 -7.75
N GLU A 68 -3.97 -15.96 -7.02
CA GLU A 68 -4.02 -16.06 -5.56
C GLU A 68 -4.36 -14.69 -4.94
N LEU A 69 -3.65 -13.63 -5.34
CA LEU A 69 -3.88 -12.29 -4.82
C LEU A 69 -5.25 -11.73 -5.22
N ILE A 70 -5.69 -11.94 -6.46
CA ILE A 70 -7.03 -11.58 -6.92
C ILE A 70 -8.08 -12.20 -6.00
N LYS A 71 -7.93 -13.48 -5.66
CA LYS A 71 -8.86 -14.20 -4.78
C LYS A 71 -8.78 -13.68 -3.33
N THR A 72 -7.57 -13.56 -2.78
CA THR A 72 -7.34 -13.16 -1.38
C THR A 72 -7.87 -11.76 -1.10
N PHE A 73 -7.66 -10.83 -2.04
CA PHE A 73 -8.08 -9.44 -1.89
C PHE A 73 -9.44 -9.14 -2.53
N ASN A 74 -10.15 -10.20 -2.97
CA ASN A 74 -11.48 -10.07 -3.59
C ASN A 74 -11.50 -8.99 -4.69
N VAL A 75 -10.53 -9.05 -5.62
CA VAL A 75 -10.46 -8.17 -6.77
C VAL A 75 -11.43 -8.66 -7.84
N ARG A 76 -12.41 -7.84 -8.20
CA ARG A 76 -13.34 -8.16 -9.29
C ARG A 76 -12.69 -7.83 -10.63
N CYS A 77 -12.45 -8.84 -11.43
CA CYS A 77 -11.79 -8.77 -12.73
C CYS A 77 -12.26 -9.92 -13.64
N LEU A 78 -12.03 -9.80 -14.94
CA LEU A 78 -12.29 -10.87 -15.92
C LEU A 78 -11.17 -11.91 -15.91
N GLY A 79 -9.96 -11.53 -15.50
CA GLY A 79 -8.84 -12.44 -15.38
C GLY A 79 -7.50 -11.72 -15.26
N PRO A 80 -6.42 -12.46 -14.94
CA PRO A 80 -5.12 -11.86 -14.61
C PRO A 80 -4.42 -11.20 -15.80
N ARG A 81 -4.89 -11.43 -17.03
CA ARG A 81 -4.28 -10.87 -18.25
C ARG A 81 -4.92 -9.57 -18.72
N GLU A 82 -6.05 -9.14 -18.12
CA GLU A 82 -6.63 -7.87 -18.49
C GLU A 82 -5.77 -6.69 -18.03
N PRO A 83 -5.88 -5.52 -18.68
CA PRO A 83 -5.11 -4.35 -18.28
C PRO A 83 -5.66 -3.73 -16.99
N LEU A 84 -4.78 -3.09 -16.19
CA LEU A 84 -5.17 -2.49 -14.90
C LEU A 84 -6.28 -1.44 -15.05
N ASN A 85 -6.29 -0.68 -16.14
CA ASN A 85 -7.29 0.37 -16.39
C ASN A 85 -8.69 -0.16 -16.75
N SER A 86 -8.87 -1.47 -16.95
CA SER A 86 -10.20 -2.08 -17.09
C SER A 86 -10.92 -2.23 -15.75
N LEU A 87 -10.18 -2.16 -14.65
CA LEU A 87 -10.73 -2.29 -13.30
C LEU A 87 -11.40 -0.99 -12.84
N SER A 88 -12.44 -1.13 -12.01
CA SER A 88 -12.92 0.01 -11.22
C SER A 88 -11.82 0.52 -10.27
N GLY A 89 -11.92 1.81 -9.87
CA GLY A 89 -10.95 2.40 -8.96
C GLY A 89 -10.71 1.61 -7.68
N GLY A 90 -11.77 1.09 -7.06
CA GLY A 90 -11.66 0.24 -5.87
C GLY A 90 -10.95 -1.09 -6.13
N ASN A 91 -11.21 -1.74 -7.28
CA ASN A 91 -10.54 -3.00 -7.61
C ASN A 91 -9.06 -2.78 -8.00
N ALA A 92 -8.75 -1.69 -8.70
CA ALA A 92 -7.37 -1.31 -8.98
C ALA A 92 -6.59 -1.03 -7.68
N GLN A 93 -7.20 -0.30 -6.72
CA GLN A 93 -6.61 -0.05 -5.41
C GLN A 93 -6.36 -1.35 -4.64
N LYS A 94 -7.33 -2.27 -4.62
CA LYS A 94 -7.17 -3.60 -4.00
C LYS A 94 -6.00 -4.38 -4.60
N LEU A 95 -5.81 -4.34 -5.93
CA LEU A 95 -4.71 -5.03 -6.59
C LEU A 95 -3.35 -4.44 -6.21
N VAL A 96 -3.25 -3.10 -6.21
CA VAL A 96 -2.01 -2.40 -5.80
C VAL A 96 -1.71 -2.69 -4.33
N ALA A 97 -2.72 -2.63 -3.46
CA ALA A 97 -2.59 -2.99 -2.05
C ALA A 97 -2.17 -4.46 -1.88
N ALA A 98 -2.79 -5.39 -2.63
CA ALA A 98 -2.44 -6.81 -2.61
C ALA A 98 -0.96 -7.04 -2.90
N ARG A 99 -0.41 -6.37 -3.91
CA ARG A 99 1.02 -6.43 -4.25
C ARG A 99 1.89 -5.95 -3.09
N GLU A 100 1.61 -4.76 -2.56
CA GLU A 100 2.44 -4.14 -1.53
C GLU A 100 2.35 -4.89 -0.19
N PHE A 101 1.14 -5.25 0.24
CA PHE A 101 0.92 -5.92 1.52
C PHE A 101 1.44 -7.36 1.55
N SER A 102 1.36 -8.06 0.40
CA SER A 102 1.85 -9.45 0.29
C SER A 102 3.37 -9.57 0.30
N SER A 103 4.09 -8.47 0.21
CA SER A 103 5.56 -8.46 0.38
C SER A 103 6.00 -8.65 1.82
N ASN A 104 5.05 -8.72 2.77
CA ASN A 104 5.27 -8.78 4.21
C ASN A 104 6.21 -7.68 4.70
N PRO A 105 5.86 -6.41 4.50
CA PRO A 105 6.73 -5.29 4.75
C PRO A 105 7.04 -5.13 6.24
N LYS A 106 8.24 -4.69 6.55
CA LYS A 106 8.65 -4.24 7.89
C LYS A 106 8.31 -2.77 8.14
N PHE A 107 8.25 -1.99 7.06
CA PHE A 107 7.85 -0.60 7.06
C PHE A 107 6.99 -0.33 5.83
N LEU A 108 5.83 0.25 6.04
CA LEU A 108 4.86 0.54 4.99
C LEU A 108 4.51 2.03 5.01
N ILE A 109 4.68 2.69 3.86
CA ILE A 109 4.15 4.04 3.64
C ILE A 109 2.82 3.90 2.91
N VAL A 110 1.78 4.52 3.45
CA VAL A 110 0.42 4.47 2.92
C VAL A 110 -0.08 5.90 2.73
N ASN A 111 -0.39 6.26 1.49
CA ASN A 111 -0.86 7.59 1.16
C ASN A 111 -2.29 7.53 0.64
N GLN A 112 -3.25 8.18 1.33
CA GLN A 112 -4.66 8.29 0.95
C GLN A 112 -5.27 6.94 0.50
N PRO A 113 -5.17 5.87 1.29
CA PRO A 113 -5.45 4.50 0.83
C PRO A 113 -6.90 4.28 0.40
N THR A 114 -7.83 5.04 0.97
CA THR A 114 -9.28 4.88 0.74
C THR A 114 -9.87 5.95 -0.17
N ARG A 115 -9.04 6.87 -0.67
CA ARG A 115 -9.53 7.96 -1.52
C ARG A 115 -10.18 7.45 -2.81
N GLY A 116 -11.46 7.79 -2.98
CA GLY A 116 -12.22 7.47 -4.20
C GLY A 116 -12.46 5.98 -4.43
N ILE A 117 -12.64 5.22 -3.36
CA ILE A 117 -13.06 3.82 -3.38
C ILE A 117 -14.35 3.65 -2.56
N ASP A 118 -15.02 2.52 -2.74
CA ASP A 118 -16.22 2.18 -1.99
C ASP A 118 -15.91 1.72 -0.55
N VAL A 119 -16.94 1.77 0.32
CA VAL A 119 -16.83 1.43 1.75
C VAL A 119 -16.30 0.01 1.98
N ALA A 120 -16.71 -0.95 1.14
CA ALA A 120 -16.27 -2.34 1.30
C ALA A 120 -14.79 -2.51 0.95
N ALA A 121 -14.31 -1.79 -0.07
CA ALA A 121 -12.89 -1.76 -0.42
C ALA A 121 -12.07 -1.06 0.68
N ALA A 122 -12.57 0.05 1.23
CA ALA A 122 -11.92 0.76 2.34
C ALA A 122 -11.79 -0.13 3.58
N ALA A 123 -12.88 -0.77 4.01
CA ALA A 123 -12.88 -1.68 5.16
C ALA A 123 -11.87 -2.83 5.00
N MET A 124 -11.74 -3.38 3.79
CA MET A 124 -10.75 -4.42 3.51
C MET A 124 -9.31 -3.90 3.65
N ILE A 125 -9.02 -2.70 3.13
CA ILE A 125 -7.69 -2.08 3.24
C ILE A 125 -7.37 -1.79 4.71
N HIS A 126 -8.31 -1.23 5.48
CA HIS A 126 -8.15 -0.98 6.91
C HIS A 126 -7.84 -2.28 7.68
N GLY A 127 -8.60 -3.35 7.42
CA GLY A 127 -8.36 -4.66 8.04
C GLY A 127 -6.95 -5.20 7.77
N GLU A 128 -6.46 -5.04 6.54
CA GLU A 128 -5.10 -5.48 6.19
C GLU A 128 -4.02 -4.60 6.82
N LEU A 129 -4.22 -3.29 6.94
CA LEU A 129 -3.29 -2.39 7.64
C LEU A 129 -3.18 -2.78 9.12
N LEU A 130 -4.30 -2.99 9.80
CA LEU A 130 -4.33 -3.45 11.19
C LEU A 130 -3.63 -4.81 11.35
N ARG A 131 -3.88 -5.76 10.45
CA ARG A 131 -3.22 -7.06 10.45
C ARG A 131 -1.70 -6.95 10.29
N LEU A 132 -1.23 -6.08 9.39
CA LEU A 132 0.21 -5.84 9.21
C LEU A 132 0.85 -5.21 10.44
N SER A 133 0.19 -4.22 11.05
CA SER A 133 0.63 -3.60 12.30
C SER A 133 0.74 -4.62 13.44
N GLN A 134 -0.28 -5.46 13.63
CA GLN A 134 -0.29 -6.53 14.63
C GLN A 134 0.83 -7.56 14.40
N ASN A 135 1.25 -7.74 13.15
CA ASN A 135 2.39 -8.60 12.78
C ASN A 135 3.76 -7.87 12.88
N GLY A 136 3.78 -6.67 13.46
CA GLY A 136 5.01 -5.94 13.76
C GLY A 136 5.51 -5.02 12.62
N ALA A 137 4.72 -4.75 11.61
CA ALA A 137 5.05 -3.75 10.60
C ALA A 137 4.86 -2.33 11.18
N ALA A 138 5.83 -1.45 10.99
CA ALA A 138 5.65 -0.02 11.22
C ALA A 138 4.93 0.61 10.02
N ILE A 139 3.87 1.38 10.27
CA ILE A 139 3.06 1.99 9.21
C ILE A 139 3.08 3.51 9.35
N LEU A 140 3.44 4.20 8.28
CA LEU A 140 3.26 5.64 8.12
C LEU A 140 2.02 5.88 7.25
N LEU A 141 0.90 6.20 7.88
CA LEU A 141 -0.33 6.57 7.21
C LEU A 141 -0.35 8.08 6.96
N VAL A 142 -0.56 8.49 5.72
CA VAL A 142 -0.81 9.89 5.33
C VAL A 142 -2.23 9.96 4.77
N THR A 143 -3.11 10.64 5.45
CA THR A 143 -4.51 10.80 5.05
C THR A 143 -5.05 12.16 5.44
N SER A 144 -6.04 12.65 4.68
CA SER A 144 -6.86 13.81 5.04
C SER A 144 -8.20 13.41 5.68
N ASP A 145 -8.50 12.13 5.75
CA ASP A 145 -9.67 11.60 6.40
C ASP A 145 -9.38 11.41 7.90
N LEU A 146 -10.03 12.23 8.74
CA LEU A 146 -9.80 12.23 10.18
C LEU A 146 -10.34 10.95 10.85
N ASP A 147 -11.43 10.39 10.34
CA ASP A 147 -12.00 9.15 10.89
C ASP A 147 -11.05 7.98 10.61
N GLU A 148 -10.53 7.88 9.38
CA GLU A 148 -9.50 6.91 9.03
C GLU A 148 -8.25 7.07 9.90
N LEU A 149 -7.77 8.31 10.07
CA LEU A 149 -6.60 8.64 10.87
C LEU A 149 -6.76 8.20 12.33
N LEU A 150 -7.87 8.59 12.97
CA LEU A 150 -8.13 8.30 14.37
C LEU A 150 -8.41 6.81 14.63
N GLN A 151 -8.98 6.12 13.65
CA GLN A 151 -9.28 4.69 13.78
C GLN A 151 -8.02 3.81 13.69
N LEU A 152 -7.02 4.20 12.88
CA LEU A 152 -5.92 3.33 12.50
C LEU A 152 -4.59 3.67 13.15
N SER A 153 -4.41 4.88 13.69
CA SER A 153 -3.09 5.32 14.16
C SER A 153 -2.97 5.30 15.68
N ASP A 154 -1.78 4.94 16.16
CA ASP A 154 -1.40 5.05 17.58
C ASP A 154 -0.95 6.49 17.91
N ARG A 155 -0.36 7.17 16.92
CA ARG A 155 0.17 8.53 17.04
C ARG A 155 -0.21 9.35 15.82
N VAL A 156 -0.55 10.61 16.04
CA VAL A 156 -0.95 11.56 14.99
C VAL A 156 0.03 12.71 14.91
N ALA A 157 0.56 12.97 13.72
CA ALA A 157 1.33 14.17 13.40
C ALA A 157 0.52 15.07 12.47
N VAL A 158 0.31 16.32 12.85
CA VAL A 158 -0.34 17.31 11.99
C VAL A 158 0.73 18.08 11.22
N ILE A 159 0.57 18.17 9.91
CA ILE A 159 1.45 18.92 9.02
C ILE A 159 0.69 20.16 8.56
N PHE A 160 1.28 21.33 8.80
CA PHE A 160 0.80 22.61 8.35
C PHE A 160 1.96 23.44 7.77
N ASP A 161 1.74 24.08 6.64
CA ASP A 161 2.75 24.89 5.92
C ASP A 161 4.12 24.20 5.77
N GLY A 162 4.09 22.90 5.42
CA GLY A 162 5.30 22.10 5.19
C GLY A 162 6.08 21.73 6.46
N ARG A 163 5.51 21.94 7.64
CA ARG A 163 6.13 21.63 8.93
C ARG A 163 5.21 20.76 9.79
N ILE A 164 5.80 19.94 10.64
CA ILE A 164 5.05 19.22 11.67
C ILE A 164 4.69 20.24 12.77
N ALA A 165 3.41 20.59 12.85
CA ALA A 165 2.88 21.51 13.83
C ALA A 165 2.83 20.88 15.23
N ILE A 166 2.43 19.61 15.32
CA ILE A 166 2.34 18.87 16.59
C ILE A 166 2.41 17.36 16.32
N VAL A 167 2.81 16.60 17.34
CA VAL A 167 2.69 15.13 17.39
C VAL A 167 1.99 14.76 18.69
N LEU A 168 0.92 13.98 18.60
CA LEU A 168 0.08 13.56 19.73
C LEU A 168 -0.06 12.04 19.76
N GLU A 169 -0.16 11.48 20.96
CA GLU A 169 -0.64 10.10 21.14
C GLU A 169 -2.15 10.05 20.86
N ASN A 170 -2.64 9.01 20.21
CA ASN A 170 -4.05 8.85 19.89
C ASN A 170 -4.80 8.15 21.04
N ASP A 171 -4.75 8.75 22.21
CA ASP A 171 -5.54 8.30 23.39
C ASP A 171 -6.76 9.21 23.54
N GLY A 172 -7.87 8.79 22.94
CA GLY A 172 -9.12 9.56 22.93
C GLY A 172 -9.01 10.90 22.19
N LEU A 173 -8.17 10.98 21.16
CA LEU A 173 -8.12 12.14 20.26
C LEU A 173 -9.44 12.30 19.51
N THR A 174 -9.84 13.56 19.32
CA THR A 174 -11.02 13.92 18.53
C THR A 174 -10.65 14.92 17.44
N PRO A 175 -11.47 15.04 16.37
CA PRO A 175 -11.24 16.02 15.32
C PRO A 175 -11.13 17.46 15.84
N GLU A 176 -11.90 17.82 16.88
CA GLU A 176 -11.90 19.16 17.48
C GLU A 176 -10.56 19.49 18.15
N ARG A 177 -9.85 18.48 18.68
CA ARG A 177 -8.52 18.66 19.27
C ARG A 177 -7.44 18.84 18.22
N LEU A 178 -7.64 18.32 17.02
CA LEU A 178 -6.69 18.46 15.90
C LEU A 178 -6.88 19.78 15.14
N GLY A 179 -8.13 20.27 15.04
CA GLY A 179 -8.50 21.45 14.25
C GLY A 179 -7.62 22.67 14.44
N PRO A 180 -7.27 23.10 15.67
CA PRO A 180 -6.41 24.26 15.89
C PRO A 180 -5.00 24.18 15.29
N PHE A 181 -4.51 22.98 14.99
CA PHE A 181 -3.17 22.76 14.42
C PHE A 181 -3.19 22.61 12.88
N MET A 182 -4.40 22.61 12.29
CA MET A 182 -4.62 22.45 10.84
C MET A 182 -4.89 23.77 10.13
N LEU A 183 -4.89 24.90 10.88
CA LEU A 183 -5.23 26.25 10.41
C LEU A 183 -4.00 27.14 10.34
#